data_4d4070f0e1291c5bbfe13034be899871
#
_entry.id   4d4070f0e1291c5bbfe13034be899871
#
_cell.length_a   1.000
_cell.length_b   1.000
_cell.length_c   1.000
_cell.angle_alpha   90.00
_cell.angle_beta   90.00
_cell.angle_gamma   90.00
#
_symmetry.space_group_name_H-M   'P 1'
#
loop_
_entity.id
_entity.type
_entity.pdbx_description
1 polymer ?
#
loop_
_entity_poly.entity_id
_entity_poly.type
_entity_poly.pdbx_seq_one_letter_code
_entity_poly.pdbx_strand_id
1 'polypeptide(L)'
;MSAIRMSLVLLAAVAVPAFADFSDKKPITATVTGATPSGYPRTMVEGLNAVVRDAYPGSAVSFKPNSPGGGVLAISEGQADFTATATGTEIKLASEGKSPFKAPLKGKFLFVMQLYDNQFVHFLMTKEWADANGIKSWDDIAAKKPRMRLAINRPDNPQVSIGGPYAAMEAHGFTIDDVQKWGGSYVLGNSAIGLAAITDGNADVFMNARNLGDALVKDIASKRALLWIDDDPAKMRKAAAVFDNKMDMVPKGTYPFMAKDYPTIRMSVFILAGRHVSDETVYKYVKAIAENEVRVQTIGGSLKTSFATAKMVTNPAKLPVHPGALRYYKEKGLLK
;
A
#
# COMPACT_ATOMS: atom_id res chain seq x y z
N MET A 1 -79.17 0.62 22.57
CA MET A 1 -78.03 -0.18 23.09
C MET A 1 -76.93 -0.10 22.08
N SER A 2 -75.99 0.79 22.33
CA SER A 2 -74.84 1.07 21.42
C SER A 2 -73.59 0.34 21.92
N ALA A 3 -73.03 -0.59 21.13
CA ALA A 3 -71.87 -1.37 21.49
C ALA A 3 -70.59 -0.60 21.08
N ILE A 4 -69.80 -0.15 22.04
CA ILE A 4 -68.49 0.46 21.84
C ILE A 4 -67.48 -0.65 21.51
N ARG A 5 -66.95 -0.68 20.27
CA ARG A 5 -65.85 -1.55 19.89
C ARG A 5 -64.56 -0.86 20.31
N MET A 6 -63.89 -1.42 21.29
CA MET A 6 -62.54 -1.03 21.75
C MET A 6 -61.52 -1.71 20.81
N SER A 7 -60.86 -0.93 19.94
CA SER A 7 -59.76 -1.42 19.11
C SER A 7 -58.48 -1.44 19.92
N LEU A 8 -57.92 -2.63 20.15
CA LEU A 8 -56.64 -2.84 20.76
C LEU A 8 -55.56 -2.54 19.72
N VAL A 9 -54.83 -1.46 19.89
CA VAL A 9 -53.63 -1.18 19.07
C VAL A 9 -52.44 -1.95 19.70
N LEU A 10 -52.01 -3.01 19.07
CA LEU A 10 -50.79 -3.72 19.39
C LEU A 10 -49.60 -2.85 18.92
N LEU A 11 -48.88 -2.20 19.84
CA LEU A 11 -47.57 -1.64 19.56
C LEU A 11 -46.57 -2.80 19.41
N ALA A 12 -46.16 -3.10 18.18
CA ALA A 12 -45.05 -3.98 17.91
C ALA A 12 -43.77 -3.24 18.34
N ALA A 13 -43.17 -3.65 19.44
CA ALA A 13 -41.84 -3.20 19.84
C ALA A 13 -40.84 -3.73 18.82
N VAL A 14 -40.27 -2.83 18.00
CA VAL A 14 -39.14 -3.15 17.11
C VAL A 14 -37.96 -3.37 18.04
N ALA A 15 -37.56 -4.61 18.25
CA ALA A 15 -36.34 -4.96 18.95
C ALA A 15 -35.16 -4.43 18.14
N VAL A 16 -34.57 -3.33 18.56
CA VAL A 16 -33.27 -2.86 18.06
C VAL A 16 -32.25 -3.94 18.48
N PRO A 17 -31.53 -4.56 17.54
CA PRO A 17 -30.53 -5.55 17.91
C PRO A 17 -29.51 -4.87 18.85
N ALA A 18 -29.38 -5.40 20.06
CA ALA A 18 -28.36 -4.96 21.01
C ALA A 18 -26.99 -5.30 20.39
N PHE A 19 -26.27 -4.28 19.94
CA PHE A 19 -24.91 -4.46 19.50
C PHE A 19 -24.07 -4.95 20.69
N ALA A 20 -23.33 -6.05 20.51
CA ALA A 20 -22.42 -6.55 21.52
C ALA A 20 -21.48 -5.43 21.96
N ASP A 21 -21.28 -5.23 23.27
CA ASP A 21 -20.39 -4.19 23.79
C ASP A 21 -18.93 -4.63 23.65
N PHE A 22 -18.17 -3.94 22.77
CA PHE A 22 -16.73 -4.17 22.56
C PHE A 22 -15.87 -3.11 23.29
N SER A 23 -16.45 -2.36 24.23
CA SER A 23 -15.74 -1.31 24.98
C SER A 23 -14.81 -1.85 26.09
N ASP A 24 -14.95 -3.12 26.42
CA ASP A 24 -14.16 -3.76 27.47
C ASP A 24 -12.65 -3.80 27.11
N LYS A 25 -11.82 -3.98 28.16
CA LYS A 25 -10.36 -4.05 28.04
C LYS A 25 -9.83 -5.48 27.90
N LYS A 26 -10.68 -6.46 27.56
CA LYS A 26 -10.23 -7.83 27.32
C LYS A 26 -9.17 -7.90 26.24
N PRO A 27 -8.13 -8.71 26.44
CA PRO A 27 -7.07 -8.89 25.48
C PRO A 27 -7.59 -9.52 24.18
N ILE A 28 -6.88 -9.26 23.08
CA ILE A 28 -7.11 -9.91 21.79
C ILE A 28 -5.91 -10.78 21.39
N THR A 29 -6.19 -11.80 20.60
CA THR A 29 -5.15 -12.59 19.94
C THR A 29 -5.26 -12.38 18.44
N ALA A 30 -4.15 -12.02 17.80
CA ALA A 30 -4.12 -11.81 16.35
C ALA A 30 -2.72 -12.02 15.77
N THR A 31 -2.67 -12.46 14.52
CA THR A 31 -1.44 -12.56 13.72
C THR A 31 -1.50 -11.58 12.56
N VAL A 32 -0.50 -10.69 12.47
CA VAL A 32 -0.33 -9.72 11.38
C VAL A 32 0.76 -10.20 10.44
N THR A 33 0.54 -10.09 9.13
CA THR A 33 1.47 -10.55 8.09
C THR A 33 1.67 -9.51 6.98
N GLY A 34 2.37 -9.88 5.91
CA GLY A 34 2.53 -9.11 4.68
C GLY A 34 3.84 -8.32 4.59
N ALA A 35 4.47 -8.01 5.70
CA ALA A 35 5.72 -7.25 5.71
C ALA A 35 6.96 -8.16 5.57
N THR A 36 8.06 -7.57 5.11
CA THR A 36 9.37 -8.21 5.06
C THR A 36 9.94 -8.42 6.48
N PRO A 37 10.84 -9.41 6.70
CA PRO A 37 11.39 -9.71 8.02
C PRO A 37 12.36 -8.64 8.54
N SER A 38 12.66 -7.62 7.75
CA SER A 38 13.62 -6.56 8.06
C SER A 38 13.20 -5.20 7.50
N GLY A 39 13.86 -4.13 7.95
CA GLY A 39 13.63 -2.77 7.49
C GLY A 39 12.34 -2.15 8.02
N TYR A 40 11.95 -1.02 7.41
CA TYR A 40 10.80 -0.23 7.86
C TYR A 40 9.47 -1.03 7.94
N PRO A 41 9.12 -1.91 6.98
CA PRO A 41 7.87 -2.67 7.09
C PRO A 41 7.77 -3.50 8.36
N ARG A 42 8.85 -4.14 8.80
CA ARG A 42 8.90 -4.85 10.09
C ARG A 42 8.70 -3.91 11.27
N THR A 43 9.49 -2.83 11.33
CA THR A 43 9.41 -1.83 12.40
C THR A 43 8.00 -1.26 12.51
N MET A 44 7.35 -1.00 11.39
CA MET A 44 5.99 -0.51 11.33
C MET A 44 4.99 -1.50 11.95
N VAL A 45 5.01 -2.76 11.52
CA VAL A 45 4.06 -3.78 12.05
C VAL A 45 4.28 -4.03 13.53
N GLU A 46 5.54 -4.15 13.97
CA GLU A 46 5.85 -4.35 15.39
C GLU A 46 5.43 -3.14 16.25
N GLY A 47 5.59 -1.93 15.72
CA GLY A 47 5.13 -0.70 16.36
C GLY A 47 3.61 -0.64 16.49
N LEU A 48 2.86 -0.99 15.43
CA LEU A 48 1.40 -1.07 15.49
C LEU A 48 0.94 -2.15 16.48
N ASN A 49 1.58 -3.32 16.48
CA ASN A 49 1.28 -4.38 17.43
C ASN A 49 1.55 -3.95 18.87
N ALA A 50 2.59 -3.15 19.11
CA ALA A 50 2.87 -2.58 20.44
C ALA A 50 1.76 -1.60 20.88
N VAL A 51 1.26 -0.75 19.96
CA VAL A 51 0.11 0.13 20.25
C VAL A 51 -1.10 -0.68 20.69
N VAL A 52 -1.38 -1.80 19.99
CA VAL A 52 -2.54 -2.66 20.34
C VAL A 52 -2.34 -3.36 21.68
N ARG A 53 -1.14 -3.91 21.95
CA ARG A 53 -0.85 -4.58 23.24
C ARG A 53 -0.97 -3.63 24.43
N ASP A 54 -0.57 -2.37 24.27
CA ASP A 54 -0.67 -1.39 25.34
C ASP A 54 -2.11 -0.88 25.54
N ALA A 55 -2.90 -0.76 24.48
CA ALA A 55 -4.31 -0.43 24.56
C ALA A 55 -5.15 -1.53 25.24
N TYR A 56 -4.74 -2.80 25.02
CA TYR A 56 -5.38 -4.00 25.56
C TYR A 56 -4.32 -4.92 26.22
N PRO A 57 -3.96 -4.66 27.50
CA PRO A 57 -2.94 -5.44 28.21
C PRO A 57 -3.26 -6.94 28.24
N GLY A 58 -2.24 -7.76 28.04
CA GLY A 58 -2.37 -9.22 27.92
C GLY A 58 -2.67 -9.70 26.48
N SER A 59 -2.82 -8.80 25.52
CA SER A 59 -3.03 -9.20 24.11
C SER A 59 -1.82 -9.90 23.52
N ALA A 60 -2.08 -10.99 22.75
CA ALA A 60 -1.09 -11.75 21.99
C ALA A 60 -1.16 -11.35 20.50
N VAL A 61 -0.63 -10.17 20.17
CA VAL A 61 -0.55 -9.73 18.77
C VAL A 61 0.86 -9.98 18.25
N SER A 62 0.97 -10.90 17.30
CA SER A 62 2.23 -11.37 16.75
C SER A 62 2.44 -10.92 15.31
N PHE A 63 3.71 -10.89 14.87
CA PHE A 63 4.08 -10.62 13.49
C PHE A 63 4.63 -11.89 12.83
N LYS A 64 4.03 -12.27 11.68
CA LYS A 64 4.47 -13.36 10.83
C LYS A 64 4.98 -12.79 9.50
N PRO A 65 6.30 -12.69 9.29
CA PRO A 65 6.88 -12.11 8.08
C PRO A 65 6.75 -13.05 6.87
N ASN A 66 7.14 -12.52 5.69
CA ASN A 66 7.32 -13.28 4.44
C ASN A 66 6.04 -13.93 3.88
N SER A 67 4.96 -13.16 3.77
CA SER A 67 3.80 -13.62 3.02
C SER A 67 3.78 -13.00 1.62
N PRO A 68 3.96 -13.78 0.55
CA PRO A 68 3.85 -13.31 -0.83
C PRO A 68 2.51 -12.60 -1.09
N GLY A 69 2.52 -11.66 -2.05
CA GLY A 69 1.31 -10.92 -2.40
C GLY A 69 0.76 -10.05 -1.25
N GLY A 70 1.66 -9.41 -0.49
CA GLY A 70 1.27 -8.51 0.60
C GLY A 70 0.51 -9.20 1.74
N GLY A 71 0.58 -10.52 1.84
CA GLY A 71 -0.12 -11.31 2.86
C GLY A 71 -1.60 -11.59 2.56
N VAL A 72 -2.13 -11.13 1.41
CA VAL A 72 -3.56 -11.30 1.08
C VAL A 72 -3.95 -12.77 0.98
N LEU A 73 -3.08 -13.64 0.45
CA LEU A 73 -3.33 -15.08 0.41
C LEU A 73 -3.46 -15.66 1.82
N ALA A 74 -2.52 -15.33 2.70
CA ALA A 74 -2.49 -15.87 4.06
C ALA A 74 -3.74 -15.52 4.88
N ILE A 75 -4.23 -14.28 4.79
CA ILE A 75 -5.48 -13.90 5.47
C ILE A 75 -6.71 -14.53 4.81
N SER A 76 -6.67 -14.76 3.49
CA SER A 76 -7.77 -15.41 2.76
C SER A 76 -7.93 -16.90 3.08
N GLU A 77 -6.84 -17.53 3.54
CA GLU A 77 -6.77 -18.95 3.91
C GLU A 77 -6.81 -19.19 5.42
N GLY A 78 -6.95 -18.12 6.23
CA GLY A 78 -6.99 -18.23 7.69
C GLY A 78 -5.64 -18.51 8.33
N GLN A 79 -4.53 -18.32 7.62
CA GLN A 79 -3.16 -18.50 8.14
C GLN A 79 -2.63 -17.28 8.91
N ALA A 80 -3.29 -16.16 8.78
CA ALA A 80 -3.07 -14.92 9.52
C ALA A 80 -4.40 -14.14 9.58
N ASP A 81 -4.52 -13.22 10.53
CA ASP A 81 -5.72 -12.45 10.76
C ASP A 81 -5.72 -11.15 9.96
N PHE A 82 -4.59 -10.45 9.95
CA PHE A 82 -4.43 -9.16 9.27
C PHE A 82 -3.22 -9.17 8.33
N THR A 83 -3.32 -8.35 7.27
CA THR A 83 -2.13 -7.88 6.54
C THR A 83 -1.98 -6.37 6.71
N ALA A 84 -0.74 -5.89 6.85
CA ALA A 84 -0.45 -4.48 7.07
C ALA A 84 0.32 -3.81 5.91
N THR A 85 0.45 -4.48 4.76
CA THR A 85 1.24 -3.97 3.62
C THR A 85 0.54 -4.15 2.27
N ALA A 86 -0.75 -4.47 2.25
CA ALA A 86 -1.49 -4.60 1.00
C ALA A 86 -1.67 -3.24 0.31
N THR A 87 -1.54 -3.20 -1.00
CA THR A 87 -1.86 -2.03 -1.84
C THR A 87 -2.99 -2.35 -2.81
N GLY A 88 -3.43 -1.37 -3.59
CA GLY A 88 -4.39 -1.60 -4.67
C GLY A 88 -3.95 -2.70 -5.63
N THR A 89 -2.64 -2.86 -5.83
CA THR A 89 -2.08 -3.90 -6.70
C THR A 89 -2.40 -5.31 -6.21
N GLU A 90 -2.03 -5.63 -4.96
CA GLU A 90 -2.32 -6.96 -4.39
C GLU A 90 -3.82 -7.21 -4.30
N ILE A 91 -4.59 -6.21 -3.91
CA ILE A 91 -6.05 -6.29 -3.81
C ILE A 91 -6.65 -6.69 -5.16
N LYS A 92 -6.24 -6.02 -6.25
CA LYS A 92 -6.77 -6.29 -7.58
C LYS A 92 -6.32 -7.64 -8.11
N LEU A 93 -5.02 -7.94 -8.05
CA LEU A 93 -4.48 -9.23 -8.50
C LEU A 93 -5.11 -10.40 -7.74
N ALA A 94 -5.26 -10.30 -6.42
CA ALA A 94 -5.92 -11.29 -5.60
C ALA A 94 -7.40 -11.44 -5.94
N SER A 95 -8.11 -10.33 -6.15
CA SER A 95 -9.53 -10.36 -6.50
C SER A 95 -9.79 -11.02 -7.85
N GLU A 96 -8.86 -10.87 -8.81
CA GLU A 96 -8.94 -11.41 -10.16
C GLU A 96 -8.27 -12.81 -10.30
N GLY A 97 -7.55 -13.27 -9.28
CA GLY A 97 -6.79 -14.54 -9.35
C GLY A 97 -5.59 -14.49 -10.29
N LYS A 98 -5.04 -13.30 -10.51
CA LYS A 98 -3.84 -13.11 -11.33
C LYS A 98 -2.57 -13.32 -10.52
N SER A 99 -1.50 -13.73 -11.20
CA SER A 99 -0.20 -13.95 -10.56
C SER A 99 0.20 -12.81 -9.60
N PRO A 100 0.67 -13.13 -8.38
CA PRO A 100 1.09 -14.44 -7.89
C PRO A 100 -0.04 -15.33 -7.34
N PHE A 101 -1.29 -14.91 -7.42
CA PHE A 101 -2.45 -15.68 -6.97
C PHE A 101 -2.89 -16.69 -8.04
N LYS A 102 -3.29 -17.90 -7.61
CA LYS A 102 -3.67 -19.00 -8.51
C LYS A 102 -5.17 -19.05 -8.82
N ALA A 103 -5.97 -18.35 -8.02
CA ALA A 103 -7.43 -18.29 -8.15
C ALA A 103 -7.97 -16.99 -7.56
N PRO A 104 -9.16 -16.51 -7.99
CA PRO A 104 -9.80 -15.34 -7.41
C PRO A 104 -10.07 -15.49 -5.92
N LEU A 105 -9.66 -14.47 -5.15
CA LEU A 105 -9.86 -14.41 -3.70
C LEU A 105 -10.91 -13.36 -3.30
N LYS A 106 -11.64 -12.82 -4.28
CA LYS A 106 -12.71 -11.84 -4.04
C LYS A 106 -13.68 -12.35 -2.98
N GLY A 107 -13.95 -11.53 -1.96
CA GLY A 107 -14.85 -11.86 -0.85
C GLY A 107 -14.22 -12.69 0.27
N LYS A 108 -12.97 -13.12 0.17
CA LYS A 108 -12.27 -13.85 1.23
C LYS A 108 -11.53 -12.95 2.21
N PHE A 109 -11.34 -11.68 1.87
CA PHE A 109 -10.75 -10.66 2.72
C PHE A 109 -11.60 -9.39 2.71
N LEU A 110 -11.44 -8.56 3.73
CA LEU A 110 -12.24 -7.37 3.98
C LEU A 110 -11.32 -6.17 4.28
N PHE A 111 -11.78 -4.98 3.91
CA PHE A 111 -11.10 -3.73 4.22
C PHE A 111 -11.19 -3.42 5.71
N VAL A 112 -10.04 -3.07 6.30
CA VAL A 112 -9.99 -2.59 7.69
C VAL A 112 -9.67 -1.11 7.71
N MET A 113 -8.51 -0.68 7.18
CA MET A 113 -8.14 0.74 7.14
C MET A 113 -7.10 1.06 6.08
N GLN A 114 -7.06 2.31 5.62
CA GLN A 114 -5.88 2.88 5.00
C GLN A 114 -4.87 3.24 6.08
N LEU A 115 -3.64 2.78 5.92
CA LEU A 115 -2.58 3.02 6.88
C LEU A 115 -1.77 4.28 6.53
N TYR A 116 -1.38 4.41 5.25
CA TYR A 116 -0.74 5.61 4.71
C TYR A 116 -0.87 5.65 3.19
N ASP A 117 -0.60 6.83 2.58
CA ASP A 117 -0.79 7.07 1.15
C ASP A 117 0.38 7.85 0.50
N ASN A 118 1.58 7.76 1.08
CA ASN A 118 2.75 8.53 0.67
C ASN A 118 3.90 7.69 0.12
N GLN A 119 3.60 6.55 -0.50
CA GLN A 119 4.60 5.81 -1.28
C GLN A 119 4.59 6.27 -2.74
N PHE A 120 5.67 6.90 -3.16
CA PHE A 120 5.85 7.43 -4.51
C PHE A 120 6.84 6.56 -5.29
N VAL A 121 6.46 6.15 -6.48
CA VAL A 121 7.38 5.44 -7.37
C VAL A 121 8.43 6.41 -7.89
N HIS A 122 9.68 6.11 -7.67
CA HIS A 122 10.81 6.90 -8.19
C HIS A 122 11.25 6.29 -9.51
N PHE A 123 11.22 7.11 -10.54
CA PHE A 123 11.66 6.78 -11.91
C PHE A 123 12.93 7.56 -12.19
N LEU A 124 14.07 7.01 -11.74
CA LEU A 124 15.36 7.68 -11.81
C LEU A 124 16.26 7.02 -12.88
N MET A 125 17.08 7.83 -13.52
CA MET A 125 18.14 7.36 -14.42
C MET A 125 19.43 8.13 -14.13
N THR A 126 20.56 7.49 -14.40
CA THR A 126 21.85 8.20 -14.37
C THR A 126 21.94 9.14 -15.55
N LYS A 127 22.47 10.35 -15.32
CA LYS A 127 22.64 11.34 -16.39
C LYS A 127 23.57 10.83 -17.49
N GLU A 128 24.62 10.09 -17.12
CA GLU A 128 25.57 9.47 -18.06
C GLU A 128 24.87 8.56 -19.06
N TRP A 129 24.04 7.63 -18.59
CA TRP A 129 23.30 6.72 -19.46
C TRP A 129 22.25 7.46 -20.31
N ALA A 130 21.58 8.44 -19.71
CA ALA A 130 20.56 9.24 -20.39
C ALA A 130 21.18 10.03 -21.56
N ASP A 131 22.31 10.69 -21.34
CA ASP A 131 23.01 11.46 -22.37
C ASP A 131 23.56 10.55 -23.49
N ALA A 132 24.18 9.42 -23.13
CA ALA A 132 24.72 8.45 -24.09
C ALA A 132 23.67 7.85 -25.04
N ASN A 133 22.43 7.73 -24.57
CA ASN A 133 21.31 7.18 -25.36
C ASN A 133 20.32 8.25 -25.84
N GLY A 134 20.52 9.52 -25.47
CA GLY A 134 19.62 10.63 -25.80
C GLY A 134 18.25 10.50 -25.16
N ILE A 135 18.15 9.93 -23.94
CA ILE A 135 16.90 9.67 -23.23
C ILE A 135 16.58 10.85 -22.31
N LYS A 136 15.32 11.32 -22.37
CA LYS A 136 14.77 12.33 -21.46
C LYS A 136 13.46 11.87 -20.85
N SER A 137 12.69 11.07 -21.57
CA SER A 137 11.33 10.68 -21.25
C SER A 137 11.08 9.18 -21.43
N TRP A 138 9.93 8.73 -20.94
CA TRP A 138 9.42 7.38 -21.19
C TRP A 138 9.22 7.11 -22.69
N ASP A 139 8.75 8.11 -23.44
CA ASP A 139 8.56 7.99 -24.89
C ASP A 139 9.90 7.82 -25.63
N ASP A 140 10.98 8.46 -25.17
CA ASP A 140 12.31 8.20 -25.68
C ASP A 140 12.75 6.76 -25.46
N ILE A 141 12.50 6.22 -24.26
CA ILE A 141 12.83 4.81 -23.95
C ILE A 141 12.06 3.87 -24.88
N ALA A 142 10.75 4.08 -25.04
CA ALA A 142 9.91 3.26 -25.90
C ALA A 142 10.34 3.30 -27.38
N ALA A 143 10.69 4.50 -27.88
CA ALA A 143 11.08 4.71 -29.28
C ALA A 143 12.48 4.17 -29.59
N LYS A 144 13.45 4.42 -28.70
CA LYS A 144 14.87 4.11 -28.95
C LYS A 144 15.28 2.72 -28.51
N LYS A 145 14.50 2.10 -27.61
CA LYS A 145 14.73 0.74 -27.11
C LYS A 145 16.16 0.53 -26.59
N PRO A 146 16.67 1.39 -25.71
CA PRO A 146 18.06 1.35 -25.32
C PRO A 146 18.37 0.13 -24.47
N ARG A 147 19.57 -0.40 -24.60
CA ARG A 147 20.09 -1.32 -23.58
C ARG A 147 20.16 -0.60 -22.24
N MET A 148 19.49 -1.13 -21.20
CA MET A 148 19.53 -0.56 -19.86
C MET A 148 19.75 -1.63 -18.79
N ARG A 149 20.49 -1.29 -17.74
CA ARG A 149 20.60 -2.09 -16.53
C ARG A 149 19.60 -1.51 -15.54
N LEU A 150 18.48 -2.22 -15.34
CA LEU A 150 17.34 -1.76 -14.58
C LEU A 150 17.36 -2.31 -13.16
N ALA A 151 17.51 -1.43 -12.17
CA ALA A 151 17.30 -1.76 -10.76
C ALA A 151 15.81 -1.65 -10.42
N ILE A 152 15.19 -2.78 -10.10
CA ILE A 152 13.75 -2.90 -9.87
C ILE A 152 13.47 -3.95 -8.81
N ASN A 153 12.31 -3.89 -8.17
CA ASN A 153 11.92 -4.91 -7.22
C ASN A 153 11.61 -6.24 -7.91
N ARG A 154 11.66 -7.32 -7.15
CA ARG A 154 11.39 -8.67 -7.63
C ARG A 154 9.93 -8.80 -8.08
N PRO A 155 9.65 -9.60 -9.14
CA PRO A 155 8.27 -9.81 -9.62
C PRO A 155 7.34 -10.48 -8.59
N ASP A 156 7.89 -11.23 -7.63
CA ASP A 156 7.13 -11.84 -6.53
C ASP A 156 6.75 -10.83 -5.42
N ASN A 157 7.17 -9.57 -5.55
CA ASN A 157 6.67 -8.43 -4.76
C ASN A 157 5.85 -7.49 -5.65
N PRO A 158 4.59 -7.82 -5.96
CA PRO A 158 3.79 -7.11 -6.96
C PRO A 158 3.48 -5.66 -6.58
N GLN A 159 3.44 -5.35 -5.31
CA GLN A 159 3.24 -4.00 -4.79
C GLN A 159 4.16 -2.97 -5.47
N VAL A 160 5.45 -3.27 -5.48
CA VAL A 160 6.49 -2.30 -5.84
C VAL A 160 6.96 -2.48 -7.29
N SER A 161 6.75 -3.65 -7.90
CA SER A 161 7.12 -3.91 -9.29
C SER A 161 5.93 -3.72 -10.23
N ILE A 162 4.84 -4.45 -10.02
CA ILE A 162 3.69 -4.48 -10.94
C ILE A 162 2.86 -3.20 -10.84
N GLY A 163 2.54 -2.75 -9.64
CA GLY A 163 1.63 -1.62 -9.41
C GLY A 163 2.22 -0.23 -9.68
N GLY A 164 3.49 -0.15 -9.93
CA GLY A 164 4.20 1.08 -10.26
C GLY A 164 4.99 0.95 -11.56
N PRO A 165 6.23 0.42 -11.53
CA PRO A 165 7.11 0.37 -12.69
C PRO A 165 6.54 -0.36 -13.89
N TYR A 166 5.97 -1.56 -13.73
CA TYR A 166 5.42 -2.31 -14.86
C TYR A 166 4.20 -1.61 -15.47
N ALA A 167 3.30 -1.09 -14.63
CA ALA A 167 2.16 -0.33 -15.12
C ALA A 167 2.59 0.92 -15.90
N ALA A 168 3.68 1.59 -15.48
CA ALA A 168 4.24 2.71 -16.21
C ALA A 168 4.84 2.27 -17.56
N MET A 169 5.63 1.19 -17.59
CA MET A 169 6.19 0.64 -18.84
C MET A 169 5.07 0.28 -19.83
N GLU A 170 4.06 -0.45 -19.39
CA GLU A 170 2.92 -0.86 -20.22
C GLU A 170 2.14 0.32 -20.79
N ALA A 171 1.98 1.41 -20.00
CA ALA A 171 1.34 2.63 -20.48
C ALA A 171 2.13 3.33 -21.60
N HIS A 172 3.43 3.02 -21.73
CA HIS A 172 4.32 3.50 -22.79
C HIS A 172 4.59 2.46 -23.87
N GLY A 173 3.87 1.34 -23.85
CA GLY A 173 3.90 0.34 -24.93
C GLY A 173 5.07 -0.63 -24.90
N PHE A 174 5.71 -0.83 -23.76
CA PHE A 174 6.73 -1.86 -23.57
C PHE A 174 6.61 -2.52 -22.20
N THR A 175 7.26 -3.65 -22.03
CA THR A 175 7.21 -4.49 -20.85
C THR A 175 8.60 -4.71 -20.26
N ILE A 176 8.65 -5.33 -19.07
CA ILE A 176 9.92 -5.78 -18.49
C ILE A 176 10.65 -6.76 -19.42
N ASP A 177 9.94 -7.64 -20.13
CA ASP A 177 10.52 -8.60 -21.06
C ASP A 177 11.14 -7.91 -22.29
N ASP A 178 10.58 -6.77 -22.72
CA ASP A 178 11.13 -6.01 -23.84
C ASP A 178 12.48 -5.39 -23.48
N VAL A 179 12.65 -4.95 -22.23
CA VAL A 179 13.95 -4.48 -21.73
C VAL A 179 15.03 -5.56 -21.90
N GLN A 180 14.69 -6.83 -21.62
CA GLN A 180 15.62 -7.95 -21.83
C GLN A 180 15.90 -8.20 -23.31
N LYS A 181 14.87 -8.15 -24.16
CA LYS A 181 15.03 -8.28 -25.64
C LYS A 181 15.91 -7.19 -26.23
N TRP A 182 15.94 -6.00 -25.65
CA TRP A 182 16.83 -4.90 -26.06
C TRP A 182 18.27 -5.06 -25.54
N GLY A 183 18.60 -6.21 -24.95
CA GLY A 183 19.92 -6.51 -24.39
C GLY A 183 20.14 -5.95 -22.99
N GLY A 184 19.10 -5.50 -22.32
CA GLY A 184 19.16 -5.02 -20.94
C GLY A 184 19.30 -6.15 -19.93
N SER A 185 19.51 -5.76 -18.67
CA SER A 185 19.63 -6.67 -17.54
C SER A 185 18.96 -6.08 -16.29
N TYR A 186 18.78 -6.91 -15.25
CA TYR A 186 18.10 -6.50 -14.02
C TYR A 186 18.98 -6.65 -12.81
N VAL A 187 18.89 -5.67 -11.90
CA VAL A 187 19.28 -5.79 -10.50
C VAL A 187 17.99 -5.92 -9.69
N LEU A 188 17.65 -7.16 -9.32
CA LEU A 188 16.42 -7.47 -8.61
C LEU A 188 16.61 -7.37 -7.09
N GLY A 189 15.83 -6.50 -6.45
CA GLY A 189 15.91 -6.34 -5.00
C GLY A 189 15.05 -5.21 -4.47
N ASN A 190 15.12 -5.00 -3.16
CA ASN A 190 14.48 -3.85 -2.53
C ASN A 190 15.13 -2.53 -2.98
N SER A 191 14.52 -1.41 -2.59
CA SER A 191 14.99 -0.09 -3.01
C SER A 191 16.42 0.25 -2.53
N ALA A 192 16.88 -0.30 -1.40
CA ALA A 192 18.25 -0.08 -0.94
C ALA A 192 19.27 -0.78 -1.85
N ILE A 193 19.00 -2.03 -2.25
CA ILE A 193 19.82 -2.79 -3.20
C ILE A 193 19.87 -2.07 -4.56
N GLY A 194 18.70 -1.61 -5.05
CA GLY A 194 18.63 -0.91 -6.33
C GLY A 194 19.40 0.41 -6.33
N LEU A 195 19.29 1.19 -5.27
CA LEU A 195 20.01 2.46 -5.13
C LEU A 195 21.53 2.25 -4.94
N ALA A 196 21.95 1.19 -4.23
CA ALA A 196 23.36 0.81 -4.16
C ALA A 196 23.90 0.46 -5.57
N ALA A 197 23.15 -0.29 -6.36
CA ALA A 197 23.54 -0.63 -7.73
C ALA A 197 23.71 0.62 -8.63
N ILE A 198 22.89 1.67 -8.47
CA ILE A 198 23.10 2.96 -9.12
C ILE A 198 24.43 3.59 -8.67
N THR A 199 24.68 3.61 -7.35
CA THR A 199 25.92 4.19 -6.78
C THR A 199 27.17 3.48 -7.32
N ASP A 200 27.15 2.16 -7.34
CA ASP A 200 28.26 1.31 -7.74
C ASP A 200 28.44 1.21 -9.26
N GLY A 201 27.58 1.86 -10.06
CA GLY A 201 27.63 1.80 -11.51
C GLY A 201 27.14 0.48 -12.10
N ASN A 202 26.43 -0.34 -11.33
CA ASN A 202 25.86 -1.63 -11.75
C ASN A 202 24.43 -1.50 -12.30
N ALA A 203 23.80 -0.34 -12.18
CA ALA A 203 22.51 -0.03 -12.78
C ALA A 203 22.52 1.37 -13.41
N ASP A 204 21.71 1.54 -14.45
CA ASP A 204 21.51 2.79 -15.18
C ASP A 204 20.21 3.48 -14.80
N VAL A 205 19.18 2.67 -14.54
CA VAL A 205 17.81 3.11 -14.25
C VAL A 205 17.34 2.45 -12.95
N PHE A 206 16.66 3.23 -12.10
CA PHE A 206 16.05 2.77 -10.86
C PHE A 206 14.55 3.04 -10.88
N MET A 207 13.77 1.99 -10.59
CA MET A 207 12.33 2.09 -10.49
C MET A 207 11.83 1.35 -9.25
N ASN A 208 11.47 2.12 -8.22
CA ASN A 208 10.97 1.55 -6.97
C ASN A 208 10.21 2.60 -6.14
N ALA A 209 9.40 2.16 -5.18
CA ALA A 209 8.63 3.07 -4.32
C ALA A 209 9.45 3.52 -3.11
N ARG A 210 9.39 4.82 -2.82
CA ARG A 210 9.97 5.47 -1.64
C ARG A 210 9.15 6.69 -1.22
N ASN A 211 9.42 7.22 -0.04
CA ASN A 211 8.88 8.51 0.37
C ASN A 211 9.57 9.66 -0.39
N LEU A 212 8.86 10.74 -0.65
CA LEU A 212 9.47 11.93 -1.24
C LEU A 212 10.52 12.54 -0.31
N GLY A 213 11.58 13.09 -0.91
CA GLY A 213 12.66 13.70 -0.18
C GLY A 213 13.56 12.71 0.57
N ASP A 214 13.51 11.42 0.18
CA ASP A 214 14.29 10.34 0.79
C ASP A 214 15.78 10.68 0.88
N ALA A 215 16.36 10.50 2.08
CA ALA A 215 17.74 10.86 2.37
C ALA A 215 18.74 10.03 1.54
N LEU A 216 18.46 8.75 1.29
CA LEU A 216 19.33 7.89 0.49
C LEU A 216 19.39 8.34 -0.96
N VAL A 217 18.25 8.76 -1.55
CA VAL A 217 18.22 9.32 -2.90
C VAL A 217 19.02 10.63 -2.96
N LYS A 218 18.93 11.49 -1.93
CA LYS A 218 19.72 12.72 -1.85
C LYS A 218 21.23 12.43 -1.73
N ASP A 219 21.60 11.45 -0.91
CA ASP A 219 23.00 11.03 -0.75
C ASP A 219 23.57 10.51 -2.08
N ILE A 220 22.83 9.68 -2.80
CA ILE A 220 23.27 9.18 -4.10
C ILE A 220 23.37 10.30 -5.13
N ALA A 221 22.41 11.22 -5.15
CA ALA A 221 22.44 12.39 -6.03
C ALA A 221 23.65 13.32 -5.80
N SER A 222 24.26 13.28 -4.61
CA SER A 222 25.52 13.99 -4.33
C SER A 222 26.75 13.29 -4.90
N LYS A 223 26.67 12.00 -5.20
CA LYS A 223 27.79 11.16 -5.69
C LYS A 223 27.67 10.86 -7.18
N ARG A 224 26.46 10.80 -7.72
CA ARG A 224 26.16 10.55 -9.12
C ARG A 224 25.08 11.48 -9.65
N ALA A 225 25.29 12.04 -10.82
CA ALA A 225 24.30 12.86 -11.48
C ALA A 225 23.08 11.99 -11.87
N LEU A 226 21.92 12.31 -11.30
CA LEU A 226 20.66 11.67 -11.56
C LEU A 226 19.71 12.58 -12.34
N LEU A 227 18.78 11.97 -13.05
CA LEU A 227 17.63 12.62 -13.68
C LEU A 227 16.37 11.85 -13.29
N TRP A 228 15.24 12.55 -13.29
CA TRP A 228 13.92 11.92 -13.27
C TRP A 228 13.50 11.65 -14.72
N ILE A 229 12.94 10.48 -15.00
CA ILE A 229 12.39 10.16 -16.33
C ILE A 229 11.14 11.01 -16.52
N ASP A 230 11.13 11.89 -17.50
CA ASP A 230 10.01 12.77 -17.81
C ASP A 230 8.82 12.01 -18.40
N ASP A 231 7.60 12.52 -18.19
CA ASP A 231 6.39 11.86 -18.68
C ASP A 231 5.24 12.83 -18.96
N ASP A 232 4.30 12.35 -19.76
CA ASP A 232 2.98 12.95 -19.90
C ASP A 232 2.11 12.56 -18.67
N PRO A 233 1.62 13.54 -17.88
CA PRO A 233 0.74 13.26 -16.75
C PRO A 233 -0.51 12.44 -17.10
N ALA A 234 -1.00 12.51 -18.34
CA ALA A 234 -2.17 11.72 -18.76
C ALA A 234 -1.83 10.23 -18.90
N LYS A 235 -0.64 9.89 -19.43
CA LYS A 235 -0.14 8.50 -19.49
C LYS A 235 0.11 7.95 -18.09
N MET A 236 0.80 8.70 -17.25
CA MET A 236 1.06 8.30 -15.86
C MET A 236 -0.24 8.11 -15.07
N ARG A 237 -1.28 8.91 -15.31
CA ARG A 237 -2.61 8.73 -14.70
C ARG A 237 -3.26 7.42 -15.13
N LYS A 238 -3.14 7.05 -16.42
CA LYS A 238 -3.64 5.76 -16.91
C LYS A 238 -2.91 4.60 -16.23
N ALA A 239 -1.58 4.67 -16.14
CA ALA A 239 -0.77 3.66 -15.46
C ALA A 239 -1.19 3.49 -13.99
N ALA A 240 -1.33 4.59 -13.25
CA ALA A 240 -1.74 4.57 -11.86
C ALA A 240 -3.13 3.94 -11.66
N ALA A 241 -4.09 4.28 -12.53
CA ALA A 241 -5.48 3.81 -12.43
C ALA A 241 -5.63 2.29 -12.64
N VAL A 242 -4.67 1.63 -13.28
CA VAL A 242 -4.70 0.16 -13.49
C VAL A 242 -4.88 -0.58 -12.16
N PHE A 243 -4.29 -0.10 -11.08
CA PHE A 243 -4.30 -0.74 -9.77
C PHE A 243 -4.88 0.16 -8.66
N ASP A 244 -5.84 1.02 -8.99
CA ASP A 244 -6.48 1.96 -8.06
C ASP A 244 -5.48 2.85 -7.30
N ASN A 245 -4.29 3.04 -7.87
CA ASN A 245 -3.30 4.01 -7.42
C ASN A 245 -3.64 5.41 -7.92
N LYS A 246 -2.94 6.42 -7.43
CA LYS A 246 -3.11 7.81 -7.87
C LYS A 246 -1.89 8.28 -8.64
N MET A 247 -2.09 9.04 -9.71
CA MET A 247 -1.04 9.88 -10.26
C MET A 247 -0.91 11.12 -9.37
N ASP A 248 0.31 11.47 -9.05
CA ASP A 248 0.65 12.69 -8.31
C ASP A 248 1.89 13.34 -8.90
N MET A 249 2.14 14.60 -8.53
CA MET A 249 3.33 15.33 -8.97
C MET A 249 4.39 15.33 -7.87
N VAL A 250 5.62 14.98 -8.24
CA VAL A 250 6.79 15.21 -7.37
C VAL A 250 7.22 16.66 -7.58
N PRO A 251 7.15 17.53 -6.53
CA PRO A 251 7.43 18.93 -6.68
C PRO A 251 8.88 19.21 -7.08
N LYS A 252 9.08 20.24 -7.90
CA LYS A 252 10.39 20.84 -8.16
C LYS A 252 11.17 21.01 -6.85
N GLY A 253 12.47 20.69 -6.89
CA GLY A 253 13.35 20.86 -5.74
C GLY A 253 13.20 19.79 -4.65
N THR A 254 12.32 18.78 -4.80
CA THR A 254 12.29 17.61 -3.90
C THR A 254 13.66 16.93 -3.84
N TYR A 255 14.35 16.85 -4.97
CA TYR A 255 15.75 16.44 -5.09
C TYR A 255 16.54 17.51 -5.85
N PRO A 256 17.87 17.64 -5.60
CA PRO A 256 18.71 18.69 -6.20
C PRO A 256 18.68 18.72 -7.74
N PHE A 257 18.45 17.58 -8.37
CA PHE A 257 18.43 17.44 -9.83
C PHE A 257 17.06 17.77 -10.47
N MET A 258 16.03 18.06 -9.70
CA MET A 258 14.69 18.28 -10.21
C MET A 258 14.45 19.77 -10.51
N ALA A 259 14.44 20.12 -11.81
CA ALA A 259 14.24 21.50 -12.29
C ALA A 259 12.77 21.89 -12.45
N LYS A 260 11.85 20.92 -12.49
CA LYS A 260 10.39 21.08 -12.63
C LYS A 260 9.66 20.03 -11.81
N ASP A 261 8.34 20.07 -11.79
CA ASP A 261 7.49 19.00 -11.25
C ASP A 261 7.47 17.81 -12.21
N TYR A 262 7.44 16.59 -11.67
CA TYR A 262 7.38 15.35 -12.47
C TYR A 262 6.21 14.48 -12.03
N PRO A 263 5.45 13.91 -12.98
CA PRO A 263 4.37 12.98 -12.64
C PRO A 263 4.94 11.64 -12.16
N THR A 264 4.22 11.04 -11.23
CA THR A 264 4.55 9.71 -10.70
C THR A 264 3.30 8.97 -10.22
N ILE A 265 3.47 7.70 -9.85
CA ILE A 265 2.45 6.88 -9.22
C ILE A 265 2.61 6.99 -7.70
N ARG A 266 1.53 7.38 -7.02
CA ARG A 266 1.41 7.38 -5.57
C ARG A 266 0.54 6.22 -5.12
N MET A 267 1.09 5.38 -4.24
CA MET A 267 0.44 4.18 -3.74
C MET A 267 0.00 4.37 -2.29
N SER A 268 -1.19 3.85 -1.98
CA SER A 268 -1.68 3.71 -0.61
C SER A 268 -1.44 2.30 -0.10
N VAL A 269 -1.25 2.19 1.21
CA VAL A 269 -1.09 0.93 1.92
C VAL A 269 -2.25 0.73 2.89
N PHE A 270 -2.78 -0.49 2.91
CA PHE A 270 -3.98 -0.86 3.64
C PHE A 270 -3.71 -1.99 4.62
N ILE A 271 -4.47 -1.98 5.71
CA ILE A 271 -4.71 -3.15 6.54
C ILE A 271 -6.00 -3.80 6.04
N LEU A 272 -5.89 -5.09 5.75
CA LEU A 272 -7.02 -5.97 5.44
C LEU A 272 -7.12 -7.04 6.51
N ALA A 273 -8.30 -7.62 6.68
CA ALA A 273 -8.53 -8.76 7.56
C ALA A 273 -9.11 -9.95 6.79
N GLY A 274 -8.77 -11.15 7.22
CA GLY A 274 -9.44 -12.37 6.78
C GLY A 274 -10.90 -12.38 7.26
N ARG A 275 -11.78 -13.00 6.51
CA ARG A 275 -13.22 -13.08 6.86
C ARG A 275 -13.51 -13.84 8.16
N HIS A 276 -12.57 -14.66 8.59
CA HIS A 276 -12.66 -15.47 9.83
C HIS A 276 -12.43 -14.66 11.10
N VAL A 277 -11.85 -13.45 10.98
CA VAL A 277 -11.52 -12.62 12.16
C VAL A 277 -12.82 -12.08 12.77
N SER A 278 -12.93 -12.17 14.10
CA SER A 278 -14.14 -11.70 14.79
C SER A 278 -14.30 -10.19 14.72
N ASP A 279 -15.55 -9.73 14.75
CA ASP A 279 -15.88 -8.29 14.77
C ASP A 279 -15.24 -7.59 15.96
N GLU A 280 -15.20 -8.24 17.11
CA GLU A 280 -14.57 -7.68 18.32
C GLU A 280 -13.06 -7.49 18.14
N THR A 281 -12.35 -8.48 17.58
CA THR A 281 -10.91 -8.38 17.33
C THR A 281 -10.59 -7.23 16.39
N VAL A 282 -11.33 -7.12 15.29
CA VAL A 282 -11.11 -6.03 14.32
C VAL A 282 -11.48 -4.66 14.91
N TYR A 283 -12.60 -4.57 15.62
CA TYR A 283 -13.01 -3.34 16.30
C TYR A 283 -11.92 -2.84 17.26
N LYS A 284 -11.43 -3.71 18.15
CA LYS A 284 -10.39 -3.39 19.13
C LYS A 284 -9.07 -3.01 18.46
N TYR A 285 -8.69 -3.73 17.41
CA TYR A 285 -7.48 -3.42 16.62
C TYR A 285 -7.56 -2.02 15.98
N VAL A 286 -8.68 -1.71 15.32
CA VAL A 286 -8.95 -0.39 14.72
C VAL A 286 -8.96 0.70 15.77
N LYS A 287 -9.69 0.49 16.88
CA LYS A 287 -9.80 1.45 17.98
C LYS A 287 -8.43 1.76 18.60
N ALA A 288 -7.62 0.74 18.86
CA ALA A 288 -6.28 0.94 19.42
C ALA A 288 -5.42 1.86 18.54
N ILE A 289 -5.42 1.62 17.23
CA ILE A 289 -4.63 2.40 16.27
C ILE A 289 -5.21 3.82 16.13
N ALA A 290 -6.52 3.95 15.96
CA ALA A 290 -7.18 5.24 15.73
C ALA A 290 -7.09 6.19 16.93
N GLU A 291 -7.26 5.68 18.15
CA GLU A 291 -7.22 6.49 19.38
C GLU A 291 -5.79 6.81 19.86
N ASN A 292 -4.77 6.29 19.15
CA ASN A 292 -3.36 6.54 19.44
C ASN A 292 -2.61 7.15 18.24
N GLU A 293 -3.25 8.03 17.47
CA GLU A 293 -2.73 8.63 16.24
C GLU A 293 -1.30 9.17 16.40
N VAL A 294 -1.06 10.01 17.40
CA VAL A 294 0.27 10.61 17.66
C VAL A 294 1.32 9.51 17.89
N ARG A 295 0.99 8.49 18.67
CA ARG A 295 1.89 7.38 18.93
C ARG A 295 2.16 6.56 17.67
N VAL A 296 1.16 6.31 16.83
CA VAL A 296 1.34 5.65 15.53
C VAL A 296 2.29 6.46 14.64
N GLN A 297 2.16 7.78 14.62
CA GLN A 297 3.07 8.65 13.88
C GLN A 297 4.52 8.59 14.41
N THR A 298 4.75 8.37 15.70
CA THR A 298 6.11 8.21 16.28
C THR A 298 6.83 6.94 15.84
N ILE A 299 6.13 5.93 15.29
CA ILE A 299 6.75 4.75 14.68
C ILE A 299 7.66 5.18 13.50
N GLY A 300 7.38 6.31 12.90
CA GLY A 300 8.24 6.94 11.89
C GLY A 300 7.91 6.53 10.45
N GLY A 301 8.87 6.81 9.54
CA GLY A 301 8.71 6.53 8.11
C GLY A 301 7.45 7.14 7.52
N SER A 302 6.72 6.36 6.72
CA SER A 302 5.48 6.80 6.06
C SER A 302 4.38 7.19 7.04
N LEU A 303 4.31 6.55 8.21
CA LEU A 303 3.29 6.86 9.22
C LEU A 303 3.45 8.27 9.79
N LYS A 304 4.68 8.74 9.99
CA LYS A 304 4.96 10.07 10.55
C LYS A 304 4.30 11.19 9.75
N THR A 305 4.26 11.06 8.44
CA THR A 305 3.84 12.15 7.55
C THR A 305 2.51 11.91 6.85
N SER A 306 1.94 10.70 6.96
CA SER A 306 0.75 10.35 6.19
C SER A 306 -0.37 9.72 7.01
N PHE A 307 -0.08 9.07 8.15
CA PHE A 307 -1.14 8.49 8.97
C PHE A 307 -2.00 9.59 9.60
N ALA A 308 -3.32 9.45 9.43
CA ALA A 308 -4.32 10.26 10.11
C ALA A 308 -5.60 9.41 10.27
N THR A 309 -6.21 9.46 11.44
CA THR A 309 -7.44 8.72 11.76
C THR A 309 -8.57 9.02 10.77
N ALA A 310 -8.71 10.28 10.36
CA ALA A 310 -9.71 10.69 9.36
C ALA A 310 -9.50 10.05 7.97
N LYS A 311 -8.28 9.61 7.63
CA LYS A 311 -7.97 8.94 6.36
C LYS A 311 -8.15 7.43 6.42
N MET A 312 -8.31 6.82 7.59
CA MET A 312 -8.41 5.36 7.74
C MET A 312 -9.55 4.76 6.91
N VAL A 313 -10.62 5.50 6.70
CA VAL A 313 -11.80 5.07 5.92
C VAL A 313 -11.62 5.17 4.40
N THR A 314 -10.50 5.66 3.90
CA THR A 314 -10.23 5.79 2.46
C THR A 314 -10.05 4.42 1.82
N ASN A 315 -10.99 4.04 0.97
CA ASN A 315 -11.10 2.70 0.37
C ASN A 315 -11.31 2.81 -1.16
N PRO A 316 -10.26 3.11 -1.93
CA PRO A 316 -10.37 3.33 -3.37
C PRO A 316 -10.80 2.07 -4.13
N ALA A 317 -10.40 0.90 -3.68
CA ALA A 317 -10.80 -0.39 -4.26
C ALA A 317 -12.25 -0.79 -3.94
N LYS A 318 -12.96 0.02 -3.14
CA LYS A 318 -14.37 -0.22 -2.75
C LYS A 318 -14.61 -1.63 -2.19
N LEU A 319 -13.65 -2.16 -1.46
CA LEU A 319 -13.81 -3.43 -0.78
C LEU A 319 -14.90 -3.34 0.29
N PRO A 320 -15.62 -4.43 0.56
CA PRO A 320 -16.49 -4.50 1.73
C PRO A 320 -15.67 -4.22 3.00
N VAL A 321 -16.15 -3.30 3.83
CA VAL A 321 -15.53 -2.97 5.12
C VAL A 321 -15.85 -4.08 6.12
N HIS A 322 -14.86 -4.48 6.91
CA HIS A 322 -15.08 -5.47 7.97
C HIS A 322 -16.08 -4.94 9.00
N PRO A 323 -17.10 -5.73 9.45
CA PRO A 323 -18.15 -5.25 10.34
C PRO A 323 -17.62 -4.60 11.62
N GLY A 324 -16.57 -5.16 12.23
CA GLY A 324 -15.91 -4.58 13.41
C GLY A 324 -15.30 -3.20 13.12
N ALA A 325 -14.65 -3.02 11.97
CA ALA A 325 -14.12 -1.73 11.54
C ALA A 325 -15.25 -0.73 11.24
N LEU A 326 -16.26 -1.17 10.49
CA LEU A 326 -17.43 -0.35 10.13
C LEU A 326 -18.14 0.18 11.38
N ARG A 327 -18.30 -0.67 12.39
CA ARG A 327 -18.89 -0.29 13.67
C ARG A 327 -18.10 0.84 14.33
N TYR A 328 -16.79 0.69 14.49
CA TYR A 328 -15.95 1.74 15.06
C TYR A 328 -16.08 3.05 14.28
N TYR A 329 -16.04 2.98 12.96
CA TYR A 329 -16.12 4.17 12.11
C TYR A 329 -17.46 4.89 12.23
N LYS A 330 -18.59 4.16 12.36
CA LYS A 330 -19.91 4.75 12.59
C LYS A 330 -20.00 5.38 13.97
N GLU A 331 -19.51 4.71 15.00
CA GLU A 331 -19.49 5.25 16.39
C GLU A 331 -18.68 6.56 16.49
N LYS A 332 -17.62 6.70 15.68
CA LYS A 332 -16.78 7.92 15.65
C LYS A 332 -17.20 8.94 14.58
N GLY A 333 -18.27 8.68 13.83
CA GLY A 333 -18.73 9.57 12.76
C GLY A 333 -17.78 9.67 11.56
N LEU A 334 -16.86 8.72 11.39
CA LEU A 334 -15.92 8.67 10.25
C LEU A 334 -16.57 8.12 8.99
N LEU A 335 -17.59 7.30 9.12
CA LEU A 335 -18.50 6.85 8.06
C LEU A 335 -19.94 7.08 8.48
N LYS A 336 -20.79 7.42 7.51
CA LYS A 336 -22.24 7.58 7.70
C LYS A 336 -22.98 6.24 7.66
#